data_234442178dc16f7620a6b1099b085006
#
_entry.id   234442178dc16f7620a6b1099b085006
#
_cell.length_a   1.000
_cell.length_b   1.000
_cell.length_c   1.000
_cell.angle_alpha   90.00
_cell.angle_beta   90.00
_cell.angle_gamma   90.00
#
_symmetry.space_group_name_H-M   'P 1'
#
loop_
_entity.id
_entity.type
_entity.pdbx_description
1 polymer ?
#
loop_
_entity_poly.entity_id
_entity_poly.type
_entity_poly.pdbx_seq_one_letter_code
_entity_poly.pdbx_strand_id
1 'polypeptide(L)'
;MKKPNLVTYPALITPDENGTFDIEFVDVPEALSFGSSVTEAVQHGQEALGLALYNKRTLPKITPIEKIQQDKHQLIVLVMVDLNVIKSQVKRPTVRKNVTVPAALAQRAKEQGINFSATLTEALEAKLEL
;
A
#
# COMPACT_ATOMS: atom_id res chain seq x y z
N MET A 1 6.17 13.68 11.25
CA MET A 1 6.56 12.40 10.63
C MET A 1 5.57 11.31 11.02
N LYS A 2 4.96 10.65 10.05
CA LYS A 2 4.04 9.53 10.34
C LYS A 2 4.84 8.32 10.78
N LYS A 3 4.36 7.62 11.81
CA LYS A 3 4.97 6.37 12.24
C LYS A 3 4.85 5.33 11.12
N PRO A 4 5.87 4.48 10.93
CA PRO A 4 5.76 3.37 9.99
C PRO A 4 4.57 2.47 10.37
N ASN A 5 3.89 1.95 9.37
CA ASN A 5 2.85 0.94 9.54
C ASN A 5 3.31 -0.35 8.86
N LEU A 6 4.23 -1.03 9.53
CA LEU A 6 4.85 -2.25 9.01
C LEU A 6 3.96 -3.45 9.28
N VAL A 7 3.67 -4.20 8.22
CA VAL A 7 2.96 -5.48 8.31
C VAL A 7 3.76 -6.54 7.58
N THR A 8 3.65 -7.79 8.01
CA THR A 8 4.39 -8.92 7.45
C THR A 8 3.44 -10.07 7.22
N TYR A 9 3.45 -10.61 6.01
CA TYR A 9 2.61 -11.76 5.65
C TYR A 9 3.42 -12.82 4.94
N PRO A 10 3.11 -14.10 5.18
CA PRO A 10 3.79 -15.19 4.49
C PRO A 10 3.35 -15.27 3.04
N ALA A 11 4.31 -15.54 2.17
CA ALA A 11 4.10 -15.72 0.74
C ALA A 11 4.70 -17.03 0.28
N LEU A 12 4.14 -17.59 -0.78
CA LEU A 12 4.66 -18.77 -1.44
C LEU A 12 5.22 -18.37 -2.80
N ILE A 13 6.47 -18.70 -3.05
CA ILE A 13 7.09 -18.50 -4.35
C ILE A 13 7.15 -19.85 -5.07
N THR A 14 6.60 -19.88 -6.28
CA THR A 14 6.55 -21.09 -7.12
C THR A 14 7.32 -20.84 -8.41
N PRO A 15 8.40 -21.62 -8.66
CA PRO A 15 9.08 -21.53 -9.94
C PRO A 15 8.16 -22.00 -11.06
N ASP A 16 8.20 -21.29 -12.19
CA ASP A 16 7.44 -21.62 -13.39
C ASP A 16 8.39 -22.27 -14.41
N GLU A 17 7.82 -23.05 -15.31
CA GLU A 17 8.55 -23.72 -16.40
C GLU A 17 9.27 -22.72 -17.30
N ASN A 18 8.78 -21.48 -17.40
CA ASN A 18 9.33 -20.44 -18.26
C ASN A 18 10.47 -19.64 -17.61
N GLY A 19 10.94 -20.06 -16.44
CA GLY A 19 12.02 -19.36 -15.73
C GLY A 19 11.53 -18.16 -14.92
N THR A 20 10.23 -18.02 -14.74
CA THR A 20 9.67 -16.99 -13.87
C THR A 20 9.32 -17.57 -12.50
N PHE A 21 9.11 -16.67 -11.55
CA PHE A 21 8.77 -17.04 -10.18
C PHE A 21 7.46 -16.35 -9.83
N ASP A 22 6.42 -17.14 -9.55
CA ASP A 22 5.12 -16.63 -9.12
C ASP A 22 5.11 -16.44 -7.61
N ILE A 23 4.52 -15.37 -7.12
CA ILE A 23 4.38 -15.12 -5.70
C ILE A 23 2.91 -14.94 -5.36
N GLU A 24 2.46 -15.64 -4.32
CA GLU A 24 1.10 -15.52 -3.81
C GLU A 24 1.13 -15.43 -2.29
N PHE A 25 0.11 -14.80 -1.72
CA PHE A 25 0.02 -14.62 -0.28
C PHE A 25 -1.12 -15.46 0.28
N VAL A 26 -0.80 -16.27 1.27
CA VAL A 26 -1.75 -17.23 1.88
C VAL A 26 -2.97 -16.49 2.44
N ASP A 27 -2.74 -15.36 3.11
CA ASP A 27 -3.80 -14.62 3.81
C ASP A 27 -4.39 -13.48 2.99
N VAL A 28 -3.81 -13.19 1.81
CA VAL A 28 -4.24 -12.09 0.94
C VAL A 28 -4.31 -12.61 -0.49
N PRO A 29 -5.35 -13.39 -0.83
CA PRO A 29 -5.42 -14.05 -2.15
C PRO A 29 -5.41 -13.09 -3.33
N GLU A 30 -5.85 -11.85 -3.16
CA GLU A 30 -5.86 -10.85 -4.22
C GLU A 30 -4.46 -10.30 -4.54
N ALA A 31 -3.46 -10.52 -3.67
CA ALA A 31 -2.10 -10.05 -3.88
C ALA A 31 -1.31 -11.11 -4.64
N LEU A 32 -1.32 -11.04 -5.96
CA LEU A 32 -0.60 -11.95 -6.85
C LEU A 32 0.39 -11.17 -7.68
N SER A 33 1.58 -11.73 -7.89
CA SER A 33 2.57 -11.13 -8.78
C SER A 33 3.57 -12.19 -9.26
N PHE A 34 4.58 -11.75 -9.99
CA PHE A 34 5.63 -12.63 -10.49
C PHE A 34 6.88 -11.81 -10.79
N GLY A 35 7.98 -12.49 -11.02
CA GLY A 35 9.25 -11.87 -11.40
C GLY A 35 10.15 -12.84 -12.12
N SER A 36 11.19 -12.31 -12.77
CA SER A 36 12.18 -13.11 -13.49
C SER A 36 13.26 -13.67 -12.56
N SER A 37 13.23 -13.29 -11.28
CA SER A 37 14.12 -13.79 -10.24
C SER A 37 13.35 -13.83 -8.93
N VAL A 38 13.90 -14.50 -7.92
CA VAL A 38 13.31 -14.51 -6.59
C VAL A 38 13.26 -13.09 -6.03
N THR A 39 14.34 -12.33 -6.19
CA THR A 39 14.40 -10.92 -5.73
C THR A 39 13.29 -10.08 -6.36
N GLU A 40 13.13 -10.18 -7.67
CA GLU A 40 12.10 -9.44 -8.39
C GLU A 40 10.70 -9.88 -7.99
N ALA A 41 10.47 -11.17 -7.81
CA ALA A 41 9.19 -11.69 -7.36
C ALA A 41 8.82 -11.14 -5.97
N VAL A 42 9.78 -11.10 -5.04
CA VAL A 42 9.56 -10.54 -3.70
C VAL A 42 9.28 -9.05 -3.77
N GLN A 43 10.02 -8.32 -4.60
CA GLN A 43 9.82 -6.88 -4.79
C GLN A 43 8.41 -6.57 -5.33
N HIS A 44 8.01 -7.27 -6.39
CA HIS A 44 6.67 -7.11 -6.97
C HIS A 44 5.58 -7.59 -6.03
N GLY A 45 5.86 -8.65 -5.26
CA GLY A 45 4.95 -9.17 -4.24
C GLY A 45 4.71 -8.15 -3.14
N GLN A 46 5.76 -7.44 -2.72
CA GLN A 46 5.64 -6.38 -1.72
C GLN A 46 4.71 -5.27 -2.21
N GLU A 47 4.85 -4.86 -3.48
CA GLU A 47 3.97 -3.87 -4.09
C GLU A 47 2.52 -4.36 -4.15
N ALA A 48 2.31 -5.60 -4.61
CA ALA A 48 0.97 -6.19 -4.69
C ALA A 48 0.31 -6.29 -3.31
N LEU A 49 1.08 -6.71 -2.30
CA LEU A 49 0.60 -6.80 -0.93
C LEU A 49 0.19 -5.44 -0.40
N GLY A 50 1.03 -4.44 -0.61
CA GLY A 50 0.74 -3.07 -0.18
C GLY A 50 -0.52 -2.51 -0.82
N LEU A 51 -0.68 -2.72 -2.13
CA LEU A 51 -1.85 -2.25 -2.85
C LEU A 51 -3.14 -2.96 -2.39
N ALA A 52 -3.04 -4.23 -2.02
CA ALA A 52 -4.18 -4.98 -1.51
C ALA A 52 -4.61 -4.53 -0.12
N LEU A 53 -3.68 -4.05 0.71
CA LEU A 53 -3.92 -3.81 2.13
C LEU A 53 -4.01 -2.34 2.55
N TYR A 54 -3.45 -1.40 1.76
CA TYR A 54 -3.25 -0.02 2.23
C TYR A 54 -4.55 0.69 2.65
N ASN A 55 -5.69 0.32 2.07
CA ASN A 55 -6.98 0.96 2.36
C ASN A 55 -7.96 0.07 3.13
N LYS A 56 -7.51 -1.06 3.63
CA LYS A 56 -8.37 -1.95 4.43
C LYS A 56 -8.42 -1.46 5.88
N ARG A 57 -9.61 -1.41 6.44
CA ARG A 57 -9.80 -1.05 7.86
C ARG A 57 -9.33 -2.16 8.78
N THR A 58 -9.63 -3.42 8.41
CA THR A 58 -9.25 -4.59 9.18
C THR A 58 -8.34 -5.46 8.33
N LEU A 59 -7.14 -5.71 8.85
CA LEU A 59 -6.15 -6.53 8.14
C LEU A 59 -6.43 -8.01 8.37
N PRO A 60 -6.16 -8.87 7.36
CA PRO A 60 -6.29 -10.31 7.53
C PRO A 60 -5.37 -10.83 8.65
N LYS A 61 -5.81 -11.89 9.32
CA LYS A 61 -4.97 -12.57 10.31
C LYS A 61 -3.82 -13.28 9.60
N ILE A 62 -2.65 -13.27 10.26
CA ILE A 62 -1.46 -13.91 9.72
C ILE A 62 -1.51 -15.40 10.07
N THR A 63 -1.42 -16.26 9.05
CA THR A 63 -1.32 -17.71 9.25
C THR A 63 0.07 -18.04 9.78
N PRO A 64 0.19 -18.80 10.88
CA PRO A 64 1.50 -19.24 11.37
C PRO A 64 2.22 -20.06 10.30
N ILE A 65 3.54 -19.86 10.19
CA ILE A 65 4.35 -20.52 9.14
C ILE A 65 4.21 -22.04 9.21
N GLU A 66 4.17 -22.60 10.42
CA GLU A 66 4.08 -24.05 10.63
C GLU A 66 2.75 -24.65 10.17
N LYS A 67 1.75 -23.82 9.91
CA LYS A 67 0.44 -24.27 9.42
C LYS A 67 0.28 -24.11 7.90
N ILE A 68 1.27 -23.53 7.25
CA ILE A 68 1.21 -23.33 5.80
C ILE A 68 1.65 -24.60 5.11
N GLN A 69 0.79 -25.09 4.19
CA GLN A 69 1.11 -26.22 3.35
C GLN A 69 1.86 -25.73 2.12
N GLN A 70 3.03 -26.31 1.88
CA GLN A 70 3.80 -25.97 0.69
C GLN A 70 4.17 -27.25 -0.09
N ASP A 71 4.22 -27.11 -1.40
CA ASP A 71 4.69 -28.18 -2.26
C ASP A 71 6.21 -28.22 -2.31
N LYS A 72 6.77 -29.31 -2.83
CA LYS A 72 8.22 -29.53 -2.90
C LYS A 72 9.00 -28.39 -3.55
N HIS A 73 8.40 -27.73 -4.52
CA HIS A 73 9.09 -26.69 -5.32
C HIS A 73 8.78 -25.28 -4.85
N GLN A 74 7.95 -25.14 -3.82
CA GLN A 74 7.57 -23.84 -3.31
C GLN A 74 8.48 -23.40 -2.18
N LEU A 75 8.73 -22.11 -2.11
CA LEU A 75 9.50 -21.49 -1.06
C LEU A 75 8.61 -20.54 -0.26
N ILE A 76 8.59 -20.69 1.07
CA ILE A 76 7.89 -19.76 1.93
C ILE A 76 8.81 -18.59 2.23
N VAL A 77 8.35 -17.37 1.99
CA VAL A 77 9.06 -16.15 2.36
C VAL A 77 8.14 -15.24 3.15
N LEU A 78 8.71 -14.46 4.04
CA LEU A 78 7.97 -13.44 4.78
C LEU A 78 8.18 -12.12 4.07
N VAL A 79 7.09 -11.45 3.70
CA VAL A 79 7.14 -10.18 2.98
C VAL A 79 6.60 -9.09 3.90
N MET A 80 7.43 -8.08 4.13
CA MET A 80 7.09 -6.93 4.96
C MET A 80 6.84 -5.73 4.07
N VAL A 81 5.83 -4.94 4.41
CA VAL A 81 5.53 -3.71 3.67
C VAL A 81 5.11 -2.62 4.65
N ASP A 82 5.49 -1.38 4.35
CA ASP A 82 5.04 -0.21 5.09
C ASP A 82 3.82 0.35 4.36
N LEU A 83 2.65 0.18 4.95
CA LEU A 83 1.39 0.61 4.34
C LEU A 83 1.30 2.13 4.22
N ASN A 84 1.99 2.88 5.07
CA ASN A 84 2.02 4.34 4.95
C ASN A 84 2.80 4.78 3.72
N VAL A 85 3.89 4.09 3.39
CA VAL A 85 4.66 4.37 2.18
C VAL A 85 3.81 4.09 0.93
N ILE A 86 3.14 2.94 0.89
CA ILE A 86 2.26 2.58 -0.23
C ILE A 86 1.14 3.61 -0.39
N LYS A 87 0.49 3.99 0.71
CA LYS A 87 -0.59 4.97 0.68
C LYS A 87 -0.14 6.31 0.10
N SER A 88 1.09 6.73 0.39
CA SER A 88 1.64 7.98 -0.13
C SER A 88 1.94 7.91 -1.63
N GLN A 89 2.19 6.73 -2.18
CA GLN A 89 2.55 6.52 -3.58
C GLN A 89 1.34 6.30 -4.49
N VAL A 90 0.19 5.93 -3.92
CA VAL A 90 -1.01 5.67 -4.72
C VAL A 90 -1.64 6.99 -5.14
N LYS A 91 -1.84 7.17 -6.45
CA LYS A 91 -2.54 8.35 -6.98
C LYS A 91 -4.03 8.17 -6.72
N ARG A 92 -4.59 9.09 -5.94
CA ARG A 92 -6.03 9.12 -5.69
C ARG A 92 -6.70 10.00 -6.75
N PRO A 93 -7.82 9.55 -7.37
CA PRO A 93 -8.57 10.41 -8.27
C PRO A 93 -9.00 11.68 -7.53
N THR A 94 -8.91 12.81 -8.20
CA THR A 94 -9.31 14.10 -7.65
C THR A 94 -10.41 14.72 -8.51
N VAL A 95 -11.24 15.55 -7.91
CA VAL A 95 -12.23 16.37 -8.61
C VAL A 95 -11.94 17.81 -8.30
N ARG A 96 -12.21 18.69 -9.29
CA ARG A 96 -12.04 20.13 -9.10
C ARG A 96 -13.28 20.71 -8.43
N LYS A 97 -13.07 21.46 -7.35
CA LYS A 97 -14.13 22.18 -6.65
C LYS A 97 -13.75 23.65 -6.54
N ASN A 98 -14.68 24.52 -6.85
CA ASN A 98 -14.50 25.96 -6.66
C ASN A 98 -15.05 26.34 -5.29
N VAL A 99 -14.20 26.99 -4.49
CA VAL A 99 -14.60 27.47 -3.16
C VAL A 99 -14.28 28.93 -3.04
N THR A 100 -15.02 29.65 -2.19
CA THR A 100 -14.75 31.04 -1.89
C THR A 100 -14.09 31.16 -0.53
N VAL A 101 -13.11 32.05 -0.43
CA VAL A 101 -12.34 32.29 0.78
C VAL A 101 -12.28 33.80 0.98
N PRO A 102 -12.40 34.32 2.23
CA PRO A 102 -12.23 35.75 2.46
C PRO A 102 -10.91 36.26 1.87
N ALA A 103 -10.97 37.39 1.19
CA ALA A 103 -9.84 37.93 0.43
C ALA A 103 -8.57 38.10 1.27
N ALA A 104 -8.72 38.64 2.49
CA ALA A 104 -7.57 38.86 3.38
C ALA A 104 -6.91 37.52 3.80
N LEU A 105 -7.73 36.50 4.04
CA LEU A 105 -7.24 35.18 4.41
C LEU A 105 -6.49 34.52 3.25
N ALA A 106 -7.05 34.62 2.04
CA ALA A 106 -6.42 34.08 0.83
C ALA A 106 -5.08 34.76 0.57
N GLN A 107 -4.98 36.08 0.75
CA GLN A 107 -3.76 36.84 0.54
C GLN A 107 -2.67 36.39 1.52
N ARG A 108 -3.02 36.23 2.78
CA ARG A 108 -2.06 35.77 3.81
C ARG A 108 -1.58 34.36 3.56
N ALA A 109 -2.49 33.49 3.13
CA ALA A 109 -2.14 32.10 2.79
C ALA A 109 -1.16 32.05 1.61
N LYS A 110 -1.43 32.88 0.58
CA LYS A 110 -0.55 32.96 -0.59
C LYS A 110 0.83 33.45 -0.21
N GLU A 111 0.93 34.48 0.64
CA GLU A 111 2.19 35.03 1.11
C GLU A 111 3.02 34.00 1.86
N GLN A 112 2.38 33.07 2.57
CA GLN A 112 3.07 32.01 3.30
C GLN A 112 3.30 30.75 2.45
N GLY A 113 2.93 30.78 1.17
CA GLY A 113 3.14 29.64 0.26
C GLY A 113 2.28 28.42 0.56
N ILE A 114 1.10 28.64 1.17
CA ILE A 114 0.20 27.53 1.51
C ILE A 114 -0.46 26.95 0.27
N ASN A 115 -0.44 25.62 0.16
CA ASN A 115 -1.13 24.91 -0.91
C ASN A 115 -2.62 24.78 -0.53
N PHE A 116 -3.49 25.47 -1.27
CA PHE A 116 -4.93 25.48 -0.97
C PHE A 116 -5.57 24.11 -1.11
N SER A 117 -5.22 23.36 -2.16
CA SER A 117 -5.78 22.02 -2.40
C SER A 117 -5.41 21.04 -1.30
N ALA A 118 -4.14 21.02 -0.89
CA ALA A 118 -3.67 20.15 0.19
C ALA A 118 -4.34 20.51 1.51
N THR A 119 -4.45 21.81 1.81
CA THR A 119 -5.06 22.29 3.05
C THR A 119 -6.55 21.93 3.10
N LEU A 120 -7.27 22.10 1.98
CA LEU A 120 -8.68 21.73 1.91
C LEU A 120 -8.86 20.23 2.11
N THR A 121 -8.02 19.41 1.48
CA THR A 121 -8.06 17.94 1.63
C THR A 121 -7.88 17.56 3.10
N GLU A 122 -6.88 18.13 3.78
CA GLU A 122 -6.60 17.86 5.18
C GLU A 122 -7.80 18.26 6.06
N ALA A 123 -8.39 19.44 5.80
CA ALA A 123 -9.53 19.92 6.55
C ALA A 123 -10.74 19.00 6.38
N LEU A 124 -11.00 18.53 5.17
CA LEU A 124 -12.11 17.63 4.91
C LEU A 124 -11.89 16.25 5.54
N GLU A 125 -10.65 15.73 5.48
CA GLU A 125 -10.33 14.49 6.15
C GLU A 125 -10.55 14.58 7.66
N ALA A 126 -10.13 15.69 8.28
CA ALA A 126 -10.35 15.93 9.71
C ALA A 126 -11.83 16.00 10.05
N LYS A 127 -12.64 16.71 9.24
CA LYS A 127 -14.08 16.84 9.47
C LYS A 127 -14.82 15.52 9.34
N LEU A 128 -14.35 14.64 8.45
CA LEU A 128 -14.95 13.34 8.20
C LEU A 128 -14.35 12.24 9.08
N GLU A 129 -13.36 12.56 9.88
CA GLU A 129 -12.67 11.62 10.77
C GLU A 129 -12.03 10.44 10.02
N LEU A 130 -11.42 10.76 8.89
CA LEU A 130 -10.74 9.75 8.06
C LEU A 130 -9.26 9.59 8.42
#